data_3a236b3f6df581b4e11ca3983fe98873
#
_entry.id   3a236b3f6df581b4e11ca3983fe98873
#
_cell.length_a   1.000
_cell.length_b   1.000
_cell.length_c   1.000
_cell.angle_alpha   90.00
_cell.angle_beta   90.00
_cell.angle_gamma   90.00
#
_symmetry.space_group_name_H-M   'P 1'
#
loop_
_entity.id
_entity.type
_entity.pdbx_description
1 polymer ?
#
loop_
_entity_poly.entity_id
_entity_poly.type
_entity_poly.pdbx_seq_one_letter_code
_entity_poly.pdbx_strand_id
1 'polypeptide(L)'
;MIRRATSEDVPALATMLARAFQDDPVAGWAWRPDALREAALESFQATRTRQLLPHGEVWTTDDLSSAALWAPPGHWHSSFRETLELVPAFARPRLIWRAPLVAAGWEKLERSHPRTPPHFYLAVLGTDPDAQGGGLGSAVLRGVLDQCDSDGVAAYLESSKERNIDFYARHGFRVMEEIRLLRGPSMWKMWREPA
;
A
#
# COMPACT_ATOMS: atom_id res chain seq x y z
N MET A 1 21.56 1.10 -2.47
CA MET A 1 21.30 -0.08 -1.60
C MET A 1 19.86 -0.08 -1.11
N ILE A 2 19.41 -1.18 -0.47
CA ILE A 2 18.09 -1.27 0.17
C ILE A 2 18.30 -1.27 1.68
N ARG A 3 17.47 -0.51 2.40
CA ARG A 3 17.52 -0.39 3.86
C ARG A 3 16.13 -0.25 4.47
N ARG A 4 16.02 -0.41 5.76
CA ARG A 4 14.82 -0.02 6.52
C ARG A 4 14.72 1.50 6.58
N ALA A 5 13.49 2.01 6.44
CA ALA A 5 13.21 3.43 6.57
C ALA A 5 13.24 3.87 8.04
N THR A 6 13.51 5.15 8.24
CA THR A 6 13.48 5.82 9.54
C THR A 6 12.38 6.89 9.58
N SER A 7 12.13 7.47 10.75
CA SER A 7 11.17 8.58 10.87
C SER A 7 11.57 9.83 10.07
N GLU A 8 12.86 10.01 9.82
CA GLU A 8 13.39 11.14 9.04
C GLU A 8 13.06 11.00 7.54
N ASP A 9 12.89 9.77 7.04
CA ASP A 9 12.56 9.48 5.65
C ASP A 9 11.07 9.77 5.31
N VAL A 10 10.20 9.85 6.32
CA VAL A 10 8.73 9.93 6.12
C VAL A 10 8.31 11.04 5.18
N PRO A 11 8.80 12.28 5.27
CA PRO A 11 8.38 13.35 4.37
C PRO A 11 8.73 13.04 2.90
N ALA A 12 9.96 12.63 2.64
CA ALA A 12 10.42 12.32 1.28
C ALA A 12 9.72 11.09 0.70
N LEU A 13 9.52 10.03 1.50
CA LEU A 13 8.76 8.86 1.08
C LEU A 13 7.31 9.19 0.78
N ALA A 14 6.68 10.08 1.56
CA ALA A 14 5.30 10.49 1.32
C ALA A 14 5.16 11.21 -0.03
N THR A 15 6.06 12.13 -0.35
CA THR A 15 6.09 12.84 -1.64
C THR A 15 6.34 11.86 -2.79
N MET A 16 7.32 10.97 -2.68
CA MET A 16 7.62 9.94 -3.70
C MET A 16 6.41 9.03 -3.93
N LEU A 17 5.82 8.49 -2.87
CA LEU A 17 4.65 7.63 -2.96
C LEU A 17 3.43 8.37 -3.52
N ALA A 18 3.21 9.63 -3.17
CA ALA A 18 2.14 10.44 -3.75
C ALA A 18 2.30 10.54 -5.28
N ARG A 19 3.52 10.76 -5.78
CA ARG A 19 3.81 10.74 -7.23
C ARG A 19 3.55 9.37 -7.86
N ALA A 20 4.00 8.28 -7.21
CA ALA A 20 3.83 6.91 -7.69
C ALA A 20 2.36 6.47 -7.81
N PHE A 21 1.47 7.07 -7.00
CA PHE A 21 0.04 6.75 -6.96
C PHE A 21 -0.86 7.74 -7.71
N GLN A 22 -0.29 8.71 -8.48
CA GLN A 22 -1.10 9.66 -9.25
C GLN A 22 -1.98 9.00 -10.31
N ASP A 23 -1.54 7.94 -10.94
CA ASP A 23 -2.26 7.16 -11.95
C ASP A 23 -2.97 5.92 -11.38
N ASP A 24 -3.02 5.80 -10.03
CA ASP A 24 -3.65 4.67 -9.36
C ASP A 24 -5.18 4.75 -9.43
N PRO A 25 -5.89 3.68 -9.89
CA PRO A 25 -7.35 3.69 -10.02
C PRO A 25 -8.08 3.88 -8.69
N VAL A 26 -7.57 3.31 -7.58
CA VAL A 26 -8.17 3.45 -6.25
C VAL A 26 -7.93 4.87 -5.73
N ALA A 27 -6.73 5.42 -5.94
CA ALA A 27 -6.45 6.81 -5.64
C ALA A 27 -7.36 7.77 -6.44
N GLY A 28 -7.57 7.51 -7.74
CA GLY A 28 -8.50 8.27 -8.59
C GLY A 28 -9.96 8.16 -8.17
N TRP A 29 -10.35 7.02 -7.62
CA TRP A 29 -11.68 6.80 -7.07
C TRP A 29 -11.86 7.48 -5.71
N ALA A 30 -10.88 7.40 -4.81
CA ALA A 30 -10.94 8.01 -3.47
C ALA A 30 -10.80 9.54 -3.54
N TRP A 31 -9.81 10.02 -4.27
CA TRP A 31 -9.51 11.45 -4.46
C TRP A 31 -9.70 11.82 -5.93
N ARG A 32 -10.59 12.77 -6.19
CA ARG A 32 -10.79 13.26 -7.57
C ARG A 32 -9.50 13.89 -8.13
N PRO A 33 -9.25 13.78 -9.45
CA PRO A 33 -8.12 14.47 -10.08
C PRO A 33 -8.37 16.00 -10.04
N ASP A 34 -7.84 16.64 -9.03
CA ASP A 34 -7.82 18.09 -8.88
C ASP A 34 -6.46 18.54 -8.31
N ALA A 35 -6.22 19.84 -8.29
CA ALA A 35 -4.96 20.43 -7.81
C ALA A 35 -4.62 20.08 -6.34
N LEU A 36 -5.57 19.56 -5.58
CA LEU A 36 -5.40 19.19 -4.17
C LEU A 36 -5.11 17.70 -3.97
N ARG A 37 -5.21 16.88 -5.03
CA ARG A 37 -5.06 15.43 -4.95
C ARG A 37 -3.66 15.02 -4.51
N GLU A 38 -2.63 15.65 -5.03
CA GLU A 38 -1.24 15.35 -4.69
C GLU A 38 -1.00 15.54 -3.18
N ALA A 39 -1.38 16.68 -2.64
CA ALA A 39 -1.24 16.95 -1.22
C ALA A 39 -2.11 16.02 -0.33
N ALA A 40 -3.26 15.54 -0.84
CA ALA A 40 -4.07 14.55 -0.13
C ALA A 40 -3.40 13.17 -0.11
N LEU A 41 -2.84 12.74 -1.24
CA LEU A 41 -2.07 11.52 -1.35
C LEU A 41 -0.82 11.58 -0.46
N GLU A 42 -0.09 12.69 -0.48
CA GLU A 42 1.08 12.89 0.36
C GLU A 42 0.73 12.79 1.85
N SER A 43 -0.34 13.46 2.30
CA SER A 43 -0.84 13.35 3.67
C SER A 43 -1.22 11.91 4.03
N PHE A 44 -1.90 11.20 3.12
CA PHE A 44 -2.27 9.79 3.30
C PHE A 44 -1.02 8.90 3.43
N GLN A 45 -0.08 9.02 2.51
CA GLN A 45 1.14 8.21 2.49
C GLN A 45 2.02 8.50 3.70
N ALA A 46 2.14 9.78 4.11
CA ALA A 46 2.87 10.15 5.32
C ALA A 46 2.27 9.47 6.57
N THR A 47 0.94 9.48 6.69
CA THR A 47 0.25 8.85 7.82
C THR A 47 0.43 7.35 7.80
N ARG A 48 0.22 6.68 6.65
CA ARG A 48 0.43 5.21 6.53
C ARG A 48 1.86 4.81 6.84
N THR A 49 2.85 5.58 6.35
CA THR A 49 4.26 5.31 6.65
C THR A 49 4.53 5.40 8.15
N ARG A 50 4.05 6.46 8.83
CA ARG A 50 4.21 6.59 10.30
C ARG A 50 3.56 5.45 11.07
N GLN A 51 2.40 4.98 10.65
CA GLN A 51 1.67 3.87 11.29
C GLN A 51 2.42 2.55 11.18
N LEU A 52 3.10 2.29 10.05
CA LEU A 52 3.79 1.03 9.80
C LEU A 52 5.26 1.02 10.25
N LEU A 53 5.90 2.19 10.36
CA LEU A 53 7.30 2.30 10.81
C LEU A 53 7.61 1.58 12.15
N PRO A 54 6.75 1.66 13.21
CA PRO A 54 7.03 1.01 14.48
C PRO A 54 7.16 -0.51 14.38
N HIS A 55 6.62 -1.11 13.32
CA HIS A 55 6.72 -2.56 13.09
C HIS A 55 8.02 -2.98 12.43
N GLY A 56 8.86 -2.04 11.99
CA GLY A 56 10.19 -2.29 11.44
C GLY A 56 10.23 -2.81 10.00
N GLU A 57 9.07 -2.95 9.33
CA GLU A 57 8.98 -3.55 8.00
C GLU A 57 8.63 -2.52 6.89
N VAL A 58 9.16 -1.30 7.03
CA VAL A 58 9.16 -0.30 5.97
C VAL A 58 10.53 -0.26 5.31
N TRP A 59 10.59 -0.70 4.07
CA TRP A 59 11.82 -0.84 3.29
C TRP A 59 11.89 0.21 2.18
N THR A 60 13.07 0.76 1.96
CA THR A 60 13.30 1.79 0.93
C THR A 60 14.69 1.68 0.32
N THR A 61 14.89 2.36 -0.80
CA THR A 61 16.20 2.60 -1.40
C THR A 61 16.92 3.75 -0.68
N ASP A 62 18.27 3.78 -0.71
CA ASP A 62 19.05 4.87 -0.09
C ASP A 62 18.67 6.27 -0.63
N ASP A 63 18.32 6.36 -1.90
CA ASP A 63 17.86 7.57 -2.58
C ASP A 63 16.37 7.86 -2.44
N LEU A 64 15.65 7.05 -1.67
CA LEU A 64 14.20 7.14 -1.40
C LEU A 64 13.33 7.09 -2.66
N SER A 65 13.81 6.50 -3.75
CA SER A 65 13.10 6.40 -5.04
C SER A 65 12.10 5.24 -5.10
N SER A 66 12.13 4.31 -4.13
CA SER A 66 11.18 3.19 -4.04
C SER A 66 10.96 2.79 -2.59
N ALA A 67 9.74 2.38 -2.25
CA ALA A 67 9.43 1.89 -0.90
C ALA A 67 8.37 0.80 -0.92
N ALA A 68 8.51 -0.15 0.04
CA ALA A 68 7.54 -1.17 0.39
C ALA A 68 7.16 -1.06 1.87
N LEU A 69 5.89 -0.86 2.15
CA LEU A 69 5.35 -0.72 3.49
C LEU A 69 4.57 -1.98 3.84
N TRP A 70 5.07 -2.72 4.81
CA TRP A 70 4.48 -3.98 5.24
C TRP A 70 3.95 -3.90 6.66
N ALA A 71 2.86 -4.60 6.89
CA ALA A 71 2.36 -4.93 8.22
C ALA A 71 2.70 -6.41 8.51
N PRO A 72 3.39 -6.71 9.62
CA PRO A 72 3.66 -8.09 10.02
C PRO A 72 2.37 -8.82 10.45
N PRO A 73 2.40 -10.15 10.62
CA PRO A 73 1.24 -10.94 11.04
C PRO A 73 0.55 -10.36 12.27
N GLY A 74 -0.78 -10.21 12.19
CA GLY A 74 -1.60 -9.64 13.26
C GLY A 74 -1.69 -8.10 13.30
N HIS A 75 -0.93 -7.39 12.48
CA HIS A 75 -0.87 -5.91 12.46
C HIS A 75 -1.44 -5.27 11.19
N TRP A 76 -2.15 -6.03 10.36
CA TRP A 76 -2.75 -5.51 9.13
C TRP A 76 -4.00 -4.64 9.38
N HIS A 77 -4.69 -4.88 10.48
CA HIS A 77 -5.92 -4.18 10.86
C HIS A 77 -5.61 -2.81 11.45
N SER A 78 -6.18 -1.75 10.87
CA SER A 78 -6.06 -0.41 11.43
C SER A 78 -6.98 -0.23 12.64
N SER A 79 -6.45 0.24 13.74
CA SER A 79 -7.23 0.64 14.91
C SER A 79 -8.13 1.84 14.57
N PHE A 80 -9.16 2.06 15.39
CA PHE A 80 -10.02 3.25 15.25
C PHE A 80 -9.21 4.56 15.29
N ARG A 81 -8.18 4.64 16.14
CA ARG A 81 -7.29 5.79 16.22
C ARG A 81 -6.53 6.01 14.90
N GLU A 82 -5.93 4.97 14.37
CA GLU A 82 -5.20 5.03 13.08
C GLU A 82 -6.13 5.44 11.93
N THR A 83 -7.38 4.98 11.95
CA THR A 83 -8.39 5.40 10.97
C THR A 83 -8.70 6.89 11.10
N LEU A 84 -8.80 7.44 12.32
CA LEU A 84 -9.00 8.87 12.53
C LEU A 84 -7.81 9.72 12.07
N GLU A 85 -6.58 9.21 12.18
CA GLU A 85 -5.37 9.88 11.70
C GLU A 85 -5.36 10.04 10.16
N LEU A 86 -6.11 9.22 9.42
CA LEU A 86 -6.25 9.34 7.98
C LEU A 86 -7.31 10.38 7.55
N VAL A 87 -8.20 10.81 8.45
CA VAL A 87 -9.28 11.75 8.13
C VAL A 87 -8.78 13.05 7.47
N PRO A 88 -7.66 13.68 7.86
CA PRO A 88 -7.17 14.90 7.22
C PRO A 88 -6.91 14.75 5.71
N ALA A 89 -6.51 13.57 5.24
CA ALA A 89 -6.32 13.30 3.82
C ALA A 89 -7.64 13.36 3.02
N PHE A 90 -8.79 13.21 3.70
CA PHE A 90 -10.14 13.23 3.12
C PHE A 90 -10.96 14.47 3.53
N ALA A 91 -10.51 15.24 4.52
CA ALA A 91 -11.24 16.38 5.09
C ALA A 91 -11.19 17.62 4.19
N ARG A 92 -11.79 17.52 2.99
CA ARG A 92 -11.88 18.61 2.01
C ARG A 92 -13.33 18.83 1.59
N PRO A 93 -13.80 20.08 1.41
CA PRO A 93 -15.22 20.37 1.17
C PRO A 93 -15.82 19.59 -0.01
N ARG A 94 -15.03 19.33 -1.05
CA ARG A 94 -15.49 18.60 -2.25
C ARG A 94 -15.43 17.06 -2.10
N LEU A 95 -14.71 16.54 -1.09
CA LEU A 95 -14.56 15.11 -0.84
C LEU A 95 -15.52 14.59 0.23
N ILE A 96 -16.07 15.48 1.05
CA ILE A 96 -16.93 15.08 2.18
C ILE A 96 -18.16 14.27 1.72
N TRP A 97 -18.70 14.58 0.55
CA TRP A 97 -19.81 13.83 -0.07
C TRP A 97 -19.42 12.42 -0.55
N ARG A 98 -18.12 12.16 -0.72
CA ARG A 98 -17.61 10.85 -1.09
C ARG A 98 -17.15 10.04 0.11
N ALA A 99 -16.96 10.65 1.27
CA ALA A 99 -16.47 9.99 2.46
C ALA A 99 -17.27 8.71 2.81
N PRO A 100 -18.61 8.67 2.76
CA PRO A 100 -19.35 7.44 3.00
C PRO A 100 -19.06 6.35 1.97
N LEU A 101 -18.88 6.71 0.70
CA LEU A 101 -18.57 5.78 -0.38
C LEU A 101 -17.16 5.18 -0.20
N VAL A 102 -16.19 6.03 0.11
CA VAL A 102 -14.81 5.62 0.36
C VAL A 102 -14.74 4.73 1.61
N ALA A 103 -15.41 5.12 2.69
CA ALA A 103 -15.50 4.33 3.92
C ALA A 103 -16.11 2.94 3.67
N ALA A 104 -17.22 2.86 2.91
CA ALA A 104 -17.83 1.58 2.55
C ALA A 104 -16.92 0.70 1.68
N GLY A 105 -16.11 1.32 0.80
CA GLY A 105 -15.11 0.59 0.01
C GLY A 105 -13.99 0.03 0.88
N TRP A 106 -13.47 0.84 1.81
CA TRP A 106 -12.46 0.40 2.79
C TRP A 106 -12.98 -0.71 3.69
N GLU A 107 -14.17 -0.56 4.22
CA GLU A 107 -14.81 -1.60 5.04
C GLU A 107 -14.99 -2.91 4.26
N LYS A 108 -15.33 -2.84 2.97
CA LYS A 108 -15.40 -4.02 2.11
C LYS A 108 -14.03 -4.70 1.97
N LEU A 109 -12.95 -3.95 1.74
CA LEU A 109 -11.59 -4.47 1.68
C LEU A 109 -11.21 -5.15 3.00
N GLU A 110 -11.41 -4.46 4.11
CA GLU A 110 -11.08 -4.95 5.44
C GLU A 110 -11.85 -6.23 5.81
N ARG A 111 -13.14 -6.30 5.49
CA ARG A 111 -13.95 -7.51 5.69
C ARG A 111 -13.51 -8.68 4.81
N SER A 112 -12.98 -8.41 3.63
CA SER A 112 -12.51 -9.43 2.70
C SER A 112 -11.06 -9.84 2.93
N HIS A 113 -10.33 -9.14 3.82
CA HIS A 113 -8.95 -9.46 4.16
C HIS A 113 -8.85 -10.83 4.83
N PRO A 114 -7.95 -11.73 4.41
CA PRO A 114 -7.76 -13.02 5.04
C PRO A 114 -7.36 -12.86 6.52
N ARG A 115 -7.99 -13.62 7.41
CA ARG A 115 -7.66 -13.58 8.84
C ARG A 115 -6.71 -14.71 9.23
N THR A 116 -6.69 -15.76 8.47
CA THR A 116 -5.88 -16.97 8.66
C THR A 116 -5.45 -17.55 7.32
N PRO A 117 -4.28 -18.18 7.22
CA PRO A 117 -3.23 -18.22 8.25
C PRO A 117 -2.58 -16.84 8.50
N PRO A 118 -1.74 -16.70 9.56
CA PRO A 118 -0.93 -15.50 9.78
C PRO A 118 -0.08 -15.18 8.53
N HIS A 119 -0.01 -13.91 8.15
CA HIS A 119 0.70 -13.50 6.94
C HIS A 119 1.21 -12.07 7.06
N PHE A 120 2.24 -11.75 6.29
CA PHE A 120 2.67 -10.38 6.04
C PHE A 120 1.73 -9.71 5.06
N TYR A 121 1.34 -8.47 5.33
CA TYR A 121 0.49 -7.68 4.45
C TYR A 121 1.26 -6.55 3.80
N LEU A 122 1.40 -6.58 2.47
CA LEU A 122 1.94 -5.46 1.71
C LEU A 122 0.88 -4.37 1.54
N ALA A 123 0.93 -3.37 2.39
CA ALA A 123 -0.03 -2.27 2.40
C ALA A 123 0.22 -1.24 1.28
N VAL A 124 1.50 -0.95 0.98
CA VAL A 124 1.91 0.00 -0.06
C VAL A 124 3.19 -0.47 -0.74
N LEU A 125 3.22 -0.42 -2.06
CA LEU A 125 4.44 -0.53 -2.86
C LEU A 125 4.43 0.57 -3.90
N GLY A 126 5.47 1.40 -3.91
CA GLY A 126 5.60 2.47 -4.90
C GLY A 126 7.05 2.69 -5.30
N THR A 127 7.22 3.05 -6.57
CA THR A 127 8.50 3.51 -7.14
C THR A 127 8.24 4.82 -7.85
N ASP A 128 9.09 5.81 -7.63
CA ASP A 128 9.04 7.10 -8.31
C ASP A 128 8.89 6.89 -9.83
N PRO A 129 7.97 7.58 -10.50
CA PRO A 129 7.76 7.41 -11.94
C PRO A 129 9.04 7.50 -12.77
N ASP A 130 9.98 8.38 -12.38
CA ASP A 130 11.24 8.60 -13.10
C ASP A 130 12.27 7.47 -12.84
N ALA A 131 12.05 6.63 -11.83
CA ALA A 131 12.93 5.51 -11.44
C ALA A 131 12.32 4.12 -11.74
N GLN A 132 11.15 4.06 -12.37
CA GLN A 132 10.52 2.80 -12.73
C GLN A 132 11.31 2.04 -13.82
N GLY A 133 11.09 0.72 -13.89
CA GLY A 133 11.76 -0.15 -14.88
C GLY A 133 13.15 -0.64 -14.45
N GLY A 134 13.77 -0.04 -13.41
CA GLY A 134 15.09 -0.40 -12.89
C GLY A 134 15.11 -1.56 -11.87
N GLY A 135 13.99 -2.23 -11.62
CA GLY A 135 13.93 -3.35 -10.66
C GLY A 135 13.85 -2.95 -9.19
N LEU A 136 13.74 -1.66 -8.87
CA LEU A 136 13.73 -1.14 -7.48
C LEU A 136 12.53 -1.68 -6.67
N GLY A 137 11.34 -1.75 -7.28
CA GLY A 137 10.17 -2.34 -6.62
C GLY A 137 10.40 -3.81 -6.22
N SER A 138 11.06 -4.60 -7.06
CA SER A 138 11.46 -5.98 -6.72
C SER A 138 12.48 -6.02 -5.59
N ALA A 139 13.41 -5.08 -5.59
CA ALA A 139 14.46 -5.02 -4.59
C ALA A 139 13.91 -4.70 -3.19
N VAL A 140 12.99 -3.72 -3.05
CA VAL A 140 12.38 -3.37 -1.76
C VAL A 140 11.39 -4.45 -1.26
N LEU A 141 10.81 -5.26 -2.16
CA LEU A 141 9.96 -6.40 -1.77
C LEU A 141 10.76 -7.52 -1.11
N ARG A 142 11.96 -7.81 -1.61
CA ARG A 142 12.76 -8.97 -1.18
C ARG A 142 13.04 -8.98 0.32
N GLY A 143 13.28 -7.83 0.95
CA GLY A 143 13.58 -7.77 2.37
C GLY A 143 12.58 -8.52 3.27
N VAL A 144 11.28 -8.43 2.94
CA VAL A 144 10.22 -9.15 3.67
C VAL A 144 9.93 -10.51 3.05
N LEU A 145 10.03 -10.66 1.72
CA LEU A 145 9.77 -11.97 1.08
C LEU A 145 10.81 -13.01 1.48
N ASP A 146 12.08 -12.64 1.60
CA ASP A 146 13.14 -13.53 2.09
C ASP A 146 12.88 -13.94 3.55
N GLN A 147 12.35 -13.03 4.37
CA GLN A 147 11.89 -13.34 5.74
C GLN A 147 10.68 -14.27 5.72
N CYS A 148 9.69 -14.04 4.85
CA CYS A 148 8.55 -14.94 4.69
C CYS A 148 8.99 -16.38 4.41
N ASP A 149 9.97 -16.56 3.52
CA ASP A 149 10.50 -17.87 3.16
C ASP A 149 11.26 -18.51 4.33
N SER A 150 12.10 -17.73 5.03
CA SER A 150 12.85 -18.19 6.21
C SER A 150 11.94 -18.62 7.36
N ASP A 151 10.87 -17.86 7.59
CA ASP A 151 9.97 -18.06 8.75
C ASP A 151 8.79 -19.00 8.43
N GLY A 152 8.64 -19.41 7.16
CA GLY A 152 7.51 -20.23 6.71
C GLY A 152 6.18 -19.49 6.80
N VAL A 153 6.18 -18.15 6.58
CA VAL A 153 5.01 -17.29 6.73
C VAL A 153 4.59 -16.75 5.36
N ALA A 154 3.30 -16.81 5.08
CA ALA A 154 2.73 -16.34 3.82
C ALA A 154 2.77 -14.80 3.69
N ALA A 155 2.56 -14.30 2.48
CA ALA A 155 2.39 -12.89 2.18
C ALA A 155 1.09 -12.63 1.42
N TYR A 156 0.48 -11.47 1.66
CA TYR A 156 -0.78 -11.04 1.04
C TYR A 156 -0.71 -9.59 0.58
N LEU A 157 -1.43 -9.28 -0.49
CA LEU A 157 -1.63 -7.91 -0.98
C LEU A 157 -2.96 -7.76 -1.73
N GLU A 158 -3.40 -6.52 -1.92
CA GLU A 158 -4.41 -6.13 -2.90
C GLU A 158 -3.79 -5.25 -3.98
N SER A 159 -3.78 -5.71 -5.23
CA SER A 159 -3.34 -4.90 -6.37
C SER A 159 -4.49 -4.05 -6.91
N SER A 160 -4.27 -2.75 -7.06
CA SER A 160 -5.22 -1.80 -7.65
C SER A 160 -5.11 -1.72 -9.19
N LYS A 161 -4.05 -2.27 -9.77
CA LYS A 161 -3.77 -2.25 -11.21
C LYS A 161 -3.60 -3.67 -11.74
N GLU A 162 -4.41 -4.05 -12.74
CA GLU A 162 -4.32 -5.34 -13.41
C GLU A 162 -2.91 -5.58 -13.99
N ARG A 163 -2.32 -4.55 -14.59
CA ARG A 163 -0.95 -4.61 -15.15
C ARG A 163 0.15 -5.01 -14.15
N ASN A 164 -0.12 -4.89 -12.86
CA ASN A 164 0.82 -5.26 -11.80
C ASN A 164 0.72 -6.75 -11.41
N ILE A 165 -0.28 -7.49 -11.90
CA ILE A 165 -0.46 -8.92 -11.60
C ILE A 165 0.78 -9.71 -12.01
N ASP A 166 1.27 -9.49 -13.24
CA ASP A 166 2.46 -10.18 -13.73
C ASP A 166 3.72 -9.81 -12.95
N PHE A 167 3.81 -8.57 -12.45
CA PHE A 167 4.91 -8.17 -11.58
C PHE A 167 4.88 -8.98 -10.28
N TYR A 168 3.73 -9.06 -9.60
CA TYR A 168 3.61 -9.82 -8.37
C TYR A 168 3.72 -11.34 -8.59
N ALA A 169 3.25 -11.84 -9.73
CA ALA A 169 3.37 -13.26 -10.09
C ALA A 169 4.84 -13.70 -10.17
N ARG A 170 5.75 -12.86 -10.70
CA ARG A 170 7.20 -13.13 -10.71
C ARG A 170 7.81 -13.22 -9.30
N HIS A 171 7.11 -12.72 -8.29
CA HIS A 171 7.48 -12.81 -6.87
C HIS A 171 6.70 -13.92 -6.13
N GLY A 172 6.05 -14.84 -6.86
CA GLY A 172 5.34 -15.98 -6.30
C GLY A 172 3.89 -15.72 -5.86
N PHE A 173 3.38 -14.49 -6.02
CA PHE A 173 1.98 -14.19 -5.71
C PHE A 173 1.04 -14.75 -6.77
N ARG A 174 -0.12 -15.24 -6.33
CA ARG A 174 -1.21 -15.72 -7.20
C ARG A 174 -2.49 -14.97 -6.89
N VAL A 175 -3.26 -14.64 -7.92
CA VAL A 175 -4.59 -14.04 -7.74
C VAL A 175 -5.50 -15.06 -7.06
N MET A 176 -6.12 -14.65 -5.95
CA MET A 176 -7.14 -15.42 -5.25
C MET A 176 -8.54 -15.03 -5.70
N GLU A 177 -8.77 -13.72 -5.82
CA GLU A 177 -10.10 -13.15 -6.08
C GLU A 177 -9.97 -11.74 -6.64
N GLU A 178 -10.87 -11.38 -7.55
CA GLU A 178 -11.11 -9.99 -7.95
C GLU A 178 -12.27 -9.43 -7.13
N ILE A 179 -12.06 -8.29 -6.48
CA ILE A 179 -13.10 -7.54 -5.77
C ILE A 179 -13.31 -6.19 -6.41
N ARG A 180 -14.56 -5.81 -6.60
CA ARG A 180 -14.93 -4.50 -7.13
C ARG A 180 -15.39 -3.58 -6.02
N LEU A 181 -14.79 -2.41 -5.92
CA LEU A 181 -15.22 -1.37 -4.99
C LEU A 181 -16.57 -0.79 -5.43
N LEU A 182 -17.37 -0.34 -4.47
CA LEU A 182 -18.69 0.25 -4.75
C LEU A 182 -18.49 1.51 -5.63
N ARG A 183 -19.09 1.46 -6.84
CA ARG A 183 -18.90 2.52 -7.86
C ARG A 183 -17.42 2.87 -8.11
N GLY A 184 -16.53 1.91 -7.96
CA GLY A 184 -15.08 2.08 -8.04
C GLY A 184 -14.40 1.02 -8.91
N PRO A 185 -13.07 1.01 -8.90
CA PRO A 185 -12.27 0.07 -9.65
C PRO A 185 -12.35 -1.35 -9.08
N SER A 186 -11.88 -2.31 -9.88
CA SER A 186 -11.52 -3.64 -9.42
C SER A 186 -10.18 -3.61 -8.68
N MET A 187 -10.03 -4.54 -7.76
CA MET A 187 -8.77 -4.86 -7.08
C MET A 187 -8.59 -6.37 -7.06
N TRP A 188 -7.35 -6.80 -7.11
CA TRP A 188 -7.01 -8.22 -7.14
C TRP A 188 -6.33 -8.58 -5.83
N LYS A 189 -6.98 -9.45 -5.05
CA LYS A 189 -6.40 -10.08 -3.87
C LYS A 189 -5.38 -11.11 -4.31
N MET A 190 -4.17 -11.01 -3.82
CA MET A 190 -3.08 -11.90 -4.21
C MET A 190 -2.41 -12.50 -2.98
N TRP A 191 -2.11 -13.77 -3.05
CA TRP A 191 -1.51 -14.57 -2.00
C TRP A 191 -0.22 -15.22 -2.45
N ARG A 192 0.76 -15.28 -1.57
CA ARG A 192 2.02 -15.98 -1.76
C ARG A 192 2.27 -16.92 -0.59
N GLU A 193 2.43 -18.20 -0.88
CA GLU A 193 2.97 -19.17 0.08
C GLU A 193 4.49 -18.96 0.21
N PRO A 194 5.09 -19.26 1.38
CA PRO A 194 6.54 -19.30 1.52
C PRO A 194 7.14 -20.33 0.56
N ALA A 195 8.37 -20.07 0.07
CA ALA A 195 9.07 -20.94 -0.88
C ALA A 195 9.81 -22.09 -0.17
#